data_c09690e047cd3238b776805a56349bbd
#
_entry.id   c09690e047cd3238b776805a56349bbd
#
_cell.length_a   1.000
_cell.length_b   1.000
_cell.length_c   1.000
_cell.angle_alpha   90.00
_cell.angle_beta   90.00
_cell.angle_gamma   90.00
#
_symmetry.space_group_name_H-M   'P 1'
#
loop_
_entity.id
_entity.type
_entity.pdbx_description
1 polymer ?
#
loop_
_entity_poly.entity_id
_entity_poly.type
_entity_poly.pdbx_seq_one_letter_code
_entity_poly.pdbx_strand_id
1 'polypeptide(L)'
;MNKLLYLYFLKAKGFIRKLFSRVSSTILTVVVIALILGLCYVMSMIDIPEAEKAPFEILVVLYLGFSLFMMMTMMFQKRTAYIYPVDGNLLFVGPFKKKDVILFGLLGSLSGTLMFAVMTYGYTMLFFGQLFSHLMIDNITFLITGLLIFYNVFVFIDMLYICLMTSTYQSWIKRGVIALVILVIAAIFGYYYLMSSTRDLDGGFMSFVASNAFSAVPVIGWAKMSLIGFHYGDMVSGLMGLGFNLLLAVILTYVTLNHEDIDVEVMMEDASWAAELKTRAKNNGGNLYTNLKVHEVKGFKWGNKAKAIRSRMLLDMLKTRSFITKQEIAMIALYLVISIFDKFDFAGYSRYVMIILFMITMSSNYNDELKHHYIYLLPDKPLKKLIALLEPTFLKIMIVIMVMLGMGLFLRPTVYEFISALFEMIGYGILFVSANIWSLKVLKSSSSQTMNQLVKMLIIIVAAIPSILIGIFFNLVTNIEIFSFVCSIVNIVVACFFIYISKGIISNDAFIED
;
A
#
# COMPACT_ATOMS: atom_id res chain seq x y z
N MET A 1 0.71 32.98 14.16
CA MET A 1 0.11 31.68 14.42
C MET A 1 -1.35 31.59 13.95
N ASN A 2 -2.25 32.49 14.36
CA ASN A 2 -3.67 32.44 13.94
C ASN A 2 -3.92 32.50 12.43
N LYS A 3 -3.13 33.26 11.66
CA LYS A 3 -3.29 33.39 10.19
C LYS A 3 -2.91 32.08 9.45
N LEU A 4 -1.89 31.37 9.91
CA LEU A 4 -1.45 30.09 9.32
C LEU A 4 -2.45 28.96 9.63
N LEU A 5 -2.93 28.88 10.87
CA LEU A 5 -3.98 27.94 11.27
C LEU A 5 -5.27 28.18 10.49
N TYR A 6 -5.62 29.43 10.26
CA TYR A 6 -6.76 29.79 9.43
C TYR A 6 -6.59 29.35 7.96
N LEU A 7 -5.40 29.55 7.38
CA LEU A 7 -5.05 29.07 6.04
C LEU A 7 -5.18 27.54 5.94
N TYR A 8 -4.67 26.83 6.94
CA TYR A 8 -4.77 25.38 6.99
C TYR A 8 -6.22 24.90 7.13
N PHE A 9 -7.00 25.58 7.97
CA PHE A 9 -8.43 25.31 8.12
C PHE A 9 -9.20 25.54 6.81
N LEU A 10 -8.91 26.62 6.09
CA LEU A 10 -9.50 26.87 4.76
C LEU A 10 -9.15 25.77 3.76
N LYS A 11 -7.92 25.27 3.79
CA LYS A 11 -7.43 24.17 2.95
C LYS A 11 -8.17 22.85 3.27
N ALA A 12 -8.31 22.51 4.55
CA ALA A 12 -9.08 21.38 5.03
C ALA A 12 -10.57 21.48 4.65
N LYS A 13 -11.18 22.64 4.87
CA LYS A 13 -12.56 22.93 4.46
C LYS A 13 -12.74 22.81 2.95
N GLY A 14 -11.78 23.30 2.16
CA GLY A 14 -11.78 23.18 0.70
C GLY A 14 -11.69 21.71 0.24
N PHE A 15 -10.88 20.90 0.92
CA PHE A 15 -10.77 19.46 0.66
C PHE A 15 -12.11 18.74 0.95
N ILE A 16 -12.70 18.97 2.10
CA ILE A 16 -14.01 18.38 2.47
C ILE A 16 -15.09 18.83 1.48
N ARG A 17 -15.16 20.13 1.18
CA ARG A 17 -16.11 20.66 0.18
C ARG A 17 -15.93 20.01 -1.19
N LYS A 18 -14.69 19.70 -1.59
CA LYS A 18 -14.40 19.04 -2.86
C LYS A 18 -14.87 17.58 -2.90
N LEU A 19 -14.80 16.86 -1.77
CA LEU A 19 -15.35 15.50 -1.63
C LEU A 19 -16.87 15.47 -1.88
N PHE A 20 -17.58 16.49 -1.41
CA PHE A 20 -19.05 16.59 -1.50
C PHE A 20 -19.55 17.53 -2.63
N SER A 21 -18.66 18.02 -3.49
CA SER A 21 -19.03 19.00 -4.52
C SER A 21 -19.75 18.43 -5.73
N ARG A 22 -19.63 17.12 -5.97
CA ARG A 22 -20.29 16.41 -7.08
C ARG A 22 -21.10 15.25 -6.53
N VAL A 23 -22.32 15.08 -7.05
CA VAL A 23 -23.22 13.99 -6.62
C VAL A 23 -22.55 12.61 -6.74
N SER A 24 -21.84 12.35 -7.84
CA SER A 24 -21.12 11.10 -8.03
C SER A 24 -20.02 10.87 -6.99
N SER A 25 -19.30 11.92 -6.61
CA SER A 25 -18.25 11.88 -5.57
C SER A 25 -18.85 11.62 -4.19
N THR A 26 -19.98 12.26 -3.89
CA THR A 26 -20.70 12.08 -2.62
C THR A 26 -21.25 10.67 -2.48
N ILE A 27 -21.95 10.17 -3.50
CA ILE A 27 -22.48 8.80 -3.52
C ILE A 27 -21.33 7.80 -3.29
N LEU A 28 -20.23 7.98 -4.01
CA LEU A 28 -19.09 7.09 -3.89
C LEU A 28 -18.47 7.14 -2.48
N THR A 29 -18.32 8.32 -1.88
CA THR A 29 -17.80 8.46 -0.51
C THR A 29 -18.70 7.75 0.49
N VAL A 30 -20.02 7.89 0.35
CA VAL A 30 -21.00 7.21 1.19
C VAL A 30 -20.93 5.68 1.00
N VAL A 31 -20.82 5.19 -0.24
CA VAL A 31 -20.69 3.76 -0.54
C VAL A 31 -19.39 3.19 0.05
N VAL A 32 -18.28 3.92 -0.05
CA VAL A 32 -16.99 3.49 0.57
C VAL A 32 -17.12 3.39 2.09
N ILE A 33 -17.71 4.40 2.74
CA ILE A 33 -17.93 4.38 4.18
C ILE A 33 -18.85 3.23 4.57
N ALA A 34 -19.95 3.04 3.85
CA ALA A 34 -20.90 1.95 4.11
C ALA A 34 -20.26 0.57 3.94
N LEU A 35 -19.38 0.40 2.93
CA LEU A 35 -18.62 -0.85 2.74
C LEU A 35 -17.61 -1.11 3.85
N ILE A 36 -16.87 -0.10 4.28
CA ILE A 36 -15.95 -0.23 5.41
C ILE A 36 -16.71 -0.62 6.67
N LEU A 37 -17.81 0.06 6.97
CA LEU A 37 -18.67 -0.26 8.11
C LEU A 37 -19.30 -1.66 7.99
N GLY A 38 -19.71 -2.05 6.78
CA GLY A 38 -20.23 -3.38 6.48
C GLY A 38 -19.18 -4.48 6.68
N LEU A 39 -17.94 -4.26 6.24
CA LEU A 39 -16.83 -5.17 6.49
C LEU A 39 -16.51 -5.27 7.99
N CYS A 40 -16.45 -4.15 8.70
CA CYS A 40 -16.27 -4.15 10.15
C CYS A 40 -17.40 -4.93 10.86
N TYR A 41 -18.66 -4.78 10.41
CA TYR A 41 -19.79 -5.48 10.96
C TYR A 41 -19.74 -7.00 10.68
N VAL A 42 -19.42 -7.38 9.43
CA VAL A 42 -19.25 -8.81 9.07
C VAL A 42 -18.11 -9.44 9.87
N MET A 43 -16.99 -8.72 10.00
CA MET A 43 -15.86 -9.17 10.83
C MET A 43 -16.25 -9.30 12.30
N SER A 44 -17.09 -8.41 12.84
CA SER A 44 -17.56 -8.51 14.22
C SER A 44 -18.52 -9.68 14.48
N MET A 45 -19.09 -10.30 13.43
CA MET A 45 -19.94 -11.48 13.54
C MET A 45 -19.16 -12.81 13.57
N ILE A 46 -17.86 -12.77 13.27
CA ILE A 46 -16.99 -13.96 13.34
C ILE A 46 -16.56 -14.11 14.80
N ASP A 47 -17.30 -14.89 15.58
CA ASP A 47 -16.95 -15.21 16.96
C ASP A 47 -15.94 -16.37 16.97
N ILE A 48 -14.66 -16.04 17.21
CA ILE A 48 -13.63 -17.03 17.48
C ILE A 48 -13.58 -17.22 19.01
N PRO A 49 -13.70 -18.45 19.52
CA PRO A 49 -13.59 -18.72 20.95
C PRO A 49 -12.28 -18.17 21.52
N GLU A 50 -12.31 -17.55 22.69
CA GLU A 50 -11.10 -16.93 23.29
C GLU A 50 -9.94 -17.92 23.48
N ALA A 51 -10.25 -19.19 23.67
CA ALA A 51 -9.25 -20.26 23.79
C ALA A 51 -8.48 -20.54 22.48
N GLU A 52 -9.00 -20.11 21.33
CA GLU A 52 -8.40 -20.29 20.00
C GLU A 52 -7.71 -19.01 19.50
N LYS A 53 -7.85 -17.90 20.22
CA LYS A 53 -7.20 -16.64 19.85
C LYS A 53 -5.69 -16.70 20.11
N ALA A 54 -4.92 -16.20 19.17
CA ALA A 54 -3.48 -16.08 19.30
C ALA A 54 -3.08 -14.98 20.33
N PRO A 55 -1.86 -15.04 20.90
CA PRO A 55 -1.38 -14.06 21.86
C PRO A 55 -1.34 -12.64 21.30
N PHE A 56 -1.66 -11.65 22.13
CA PHE A 56 -1.69 -10.23 21.76
C PHE A 56 -0.33 -9.70 21.27
N GLU A 57 0.75 -10.24 21.79
CA GLU A 57 2.12 -9.86 21.40
C GLU A 57 2.37 -10.06 19.91
N ILE A 58 1.80 -11.09 19.30
CA ILE A 58 1.92 -11.35 17.86
C ILE A 58 1.21 -10.24 17.06
N LEU A 59 0.02 -9.82 17.51
CA LEU A 59 -0.69 -8.69 16.89
C LEU A 59 0.14 -7.41 16.94
N VAL A 60 0.77 -7.14 18.09
CA VAL A 60 1.68 -5.99 18.26
C VAL A 60 2.84 -6.05 17.28
N VAL A 61 3.48 -7.22 17.12
CA VAL A 61 4.59 -7.38 16.18
C VAL A 61 4.15 -7.22 14.73
N LEU A 62 3.01 -7.75 14.34
CA LEU A 62 2.43 -7.55 13.01
C LEU A 62 2.18 -6.06 12.73
N TYR A 63 1.59 -5.37 13.70
CA TYR A 63 1.37 -3.93 13.60
C TYR A 63 2.66 -3.13 13.46
N LEU A 64 3.66 -3.41 14.31
CA LEU A 64 4.95 -2.75 14.28
C LEU A 64 5.74 -3.10 13.01
N GLY A 65 5.69 -4.35 12.55
CA GLY A 65 6.30 -4.80 11.31
C GLY A 65 5.71 -4.08 10.09
N PHE A 66 4.38 -3.97 10.03
CA PHE A 66 3.71 -3.21 8.98
C PHE A 66 4.01 -1.71 9.06
N SER A 67 4.05 -1.13 10.26
CA SER A 67 4.47 0.24 10.48
C SER A 67 5.90 0.48 10.00
N LEU A 68 6.83 -0.42 10.32
CA LEU A 68 8.24 -0.36 9.89
C LEU A 68 8.35 -0.44 8.36
N PHE A 69 7.60 -1.32 7.73
CA PHE A 69 7.54 -1.42 6.26
C PHE A 69 7.07 -0.10 5.63
N MET A 70 5.99 0.50 6.16
CA MET A 70 5.51 1.80 5.69
C MET A 70 6.54 2.92 5.91
N MET A 71 7.22 2.94 7.06
CA MET A 71 8.31 3.87 7.35
C MET A 71 9.44 3.76 6.32
N MET A 72 9.86 2.53 6.00
CA MET A 72 10.90 2.29 4.98
C MET A 72 10.48 2.85 3.62
N THR A 73 9.26 2.59 3.17
CA THR A 73 8.78 3.08 1.87
C THR A 73 8.84 4.60 1.78
N MET A 74 8.54 5.31 2.87
CA MET A 74 8.63 6.77 2.94
C MET A 74 10.08 7.27 2.92
N MET A 75 10.96 6.64 3.70
CA MET A 75 12.36 7.05 3.79
C MET A 75 13.13 6.77 2.50
N PHE A 76 12.74 5.77 1.69
CA PHE A 76 13.37 5.49 0.40
C PHE A 76 13.03 6.50 -0.69
N GLN A 77 12.07 7.39 -0.49
CA GLN A 77 11.80 8.46 -1.45
C GLN A 77 13.00 9.40 -1.55
N LYS A 78 13.50 9.58 -2.78
CA LYS A 78 14.74 10.31 -3.03
C LYS A 78 14.62 11.82 -2.78
N ARG A 79 13.48 12.40 -3.13
CA ARG A 79 13.24 13.85 -3.07
C ARG A 79 11.81 14.08 -2.58
N THR A 80 11.65 14.97 -1.62
CA THR A 80 10.35 15.35 -1.07
C THR A 80 10.20 16.86 -1.23
N ALA A 81 9.06 17.31 -1.72
CA ALA A 81 8.75 18.73 -1.67
C ALA A 81 8.10 19.04 -0.33
N TYR A 82 8.70 19.93 0.42
CA TYR A 82 8.22 20.36 1.72
C TYR A 82 6.96 21.23 1.61
N ILE A 83 6.88 22.05 0.56
CA ILE A 83 5.78 22.97 0.29
C ILE A 83 5.34 22.82 -1.16
N TYR A 84 4.05 23.02 -1.45
CA TYR A 84 3.56 23.09 -2.83
C TYR A 84 3.83 24.47 -3.44
N PRO A 85 4.03 24.61 -4.78
CA PRO A 85 4.38 25.89 -5.42
C PRO A 85 3.35 26.98 -5.15
N VAL A 86 2.05 26.64 -5.15
CA VAL A 86 0.97 27.60 -4.87
C VAL A 86 1.06 28.14 -3.45
N ASP A 87 1.35 27.28 -2.47
CA ASP A 87 1.54 27.65 -1.07
C ASP A 87 2.86 28.43 -0.90
N GLY A 88 3.94 28.04 -1.61
CA GLY A 88 5.24 28.71 -1.59
C GLY A 88 5.14 30.14 -2.06
N ASN A 89 4.49 30.40 -3.20
CA ASN A 89 4.28 31.75 -3.71
C ASN A 89 3.54 32.65 -2.70
N LEU A 90 2.60 32.09 -1.95
CA LEU A 90 1.87 32.84 -0.92
C LEU A 90 2.71 33.08 0.35
N LEU A 91 3.46 32.06 0.77
CA LEU A 91 4.21 32.10 2.03
C LEU A 91 5.49 32.93 1.93
N PHE A 92 6.21 32.84 0.82
CA PHE A 92 7.49 33.54 0.63
C PHE A 92 7.31 35.02 0.22
N VAL A 93 6.22 35.35 -0.49
CA VAL A 93 5.90 36.74 -0.86
C VAL A 93 5.12 37.44 0.28
N GLY A 94 4.46 36.66 1.12
CA GLY A 94 3.65 37.18 2.24
C GLY A 94 4.50 37.62 3.45
N PRO A 95 3.88 38.28 4.43
CA PRO A 95 4.56 38.76 5.64
C PRO A 95 4.74 37.62 6.65
N PHE A 96 5.30 36.50 6.22
CA PHE A 96 5.55 35.33 7.07
C PHE A 96 7.04 35.20 7.38
N LYS A 97 7.36 34.86 8.63
CA LYS A 97 8.73 34.56 9.03
C LYS A 97 9.15 33.17 8.57
N LYS A 98 10.45 32.92 8.41
CA LYS A 98 10.99 31.59 8.05
C LYS A 98 10.44 30.47 8.95
N LYS A 99 10.34 30.72 10.27
CA LYS A 99 9.73 29.76 11.23
C LYS A 99 8.27 29.44 10.92
N ASP A 100 7.51 30.42 10.41
CA ASP A 100 6.11 30.21 10.04
C ASP A 100 5.98 29.29 8.82
N VAL A 101 6.93 29.40 7.90
CA VAL A 101 6.99 28.54 6.71
C VAL A 101 7.29 27.08 7.10
N ILE A 102 8.26 26.88 8.01
CA ILE A 102 8.55 25.54 8.55
C ILE A 102 7.33 24.97 9.25
N LEU A 103 6.69 25.75 10.10
CA LEU A 103 5.51 25.33 10.83
C LEU A 103 4.35 24.94 9.90
N PHE A 104 4.19 25.67 8.80
CA PHE A 104 3.19 25.32 7.78
C PHE A 104 3.47 23.96 7.13
N GLY A 105 4.73 23.66 6.80
CA GLY A 105 5.14 22.36 6.28
C GLY A 105 4.89 21.23 7.29
N LEU A 106 5.28 21.43 8.57
CA LEU A 106 5.02 20.45 9.65
C LEU A 106 3.52 20.20 9.88
N LEU A 107 2.67 21.22 9.74
CA LEU A 107 1.21 21.03 9.76
C LEU A 107 0.73 20.21 8.55
N GLY A 108 1.42 20.34 7.41
CA GLY A 108 1.19 19.50 6.23
C GLY A 108 1.50 18.02 6.50
N SER A 109 2.61 17.72 7.17
CA SER A 109 3.01 16.37 7.55
C SER A 109 2.05 15.69 8.53
N LEU A 110 1.36 16.46 9.39
CA LEU A 110 0.32 15.92 10.28
C LEU A 110 -0.80 15.22 9.50
N SER A 111 -1.18 15.72 8.34
CA SER A 111 -2.22 15.09 7.52
C SER A 111 -1.77 13.73 6.97
N GLY A 112 -0.50 13.63 6.58
CA GLY A 112 0.13 12.37 6.17
C GLY A 112 0.22 11.38 7.34
N THR A 113 0.67 11.85 8.50
CA THR A 113 0.75 11.08 9.74
C THR A 113 -0.58 10.43 10.09
N LEU A 114 -1.67 11.22 10.11
CA LEU A 114 -3.01 10.74 10.42
C LEU A 114 -3.47 9.69 9.39
N MET A 115 -3.24 9.95 8.10
CA MET A 115 -3.60 9.01 7.04
C MET A 115 -2.89 7.67 7.22
N PHE A 116 -1.57 7.66 7.44
CA PHE A 116 -0.80 6.43 7.59
C PHE A 116 -1.11 5.69 8.89
N ALA A 117 -1.31 6.40 10.00
CA ALA A 117 -1.71 5.80 11.27
C ALA A 117 -3.08 5.10 11.16
N VAL A 118 -4.07 5.77 10.57
CA VAL A 118 -5.41 5.19 10.35
C VAL A 118 -5.35 4.02 9.37
N MET A 119 -4.55 4.11 8.28
CA MET A 119 -4.39 2.99 7.34
C MET A 119 -3.74 1.78 8.01
N THR A 120 -2.66 1.98 8.77
CA THR A 120 -1.96 0.88 9.45
C THR A 120 -2.84 0.24 10.50
N TYR A 121 -3.51 1.05 11.33
CA TYR A 121 -4.47 0.56 12.30
C TYR A 121 -5.62 -0.19 11.63
N GLY A 122 -6.26 0.41 10.64
CA GLY A 122 -7.38 -0.18 9.93
C GLY A 122 -7.00 -1.50 9.24
N TYR A 123 -5.83 -1.53 8.59
CA TYR A 123 -5.33 -2.77 7.97
C TYR A 123 -5.10 -3.87 9.01
N THR A 124 -4.42 -3.55 10.11
CA THR A 124 -4.12 -4.54 11.15
C THR A 124 -5.40 -5.06 11.81
N MET A 125 -6.34 -4.17 12.16
CA MET A 125 -7.58 -4.57 12.83
C MET A 125 -8.56 -5.29 11.91
N LEU A 126 -8.69 -4.89 10.65
CA LEU A 126 -9.58 -5.56 9.70
C LEU A 126 -9.11 -6.99 9.35
N PHE A 127 -7.80 -7.19 9.18
CA PHE A 127 -7.29 -8.50 8.75
C PHE A 127 -6.92 -9.42 9.91
N PHE A 128 -6.49 -8.87 11.03
CA PHE A 128 -5.93 -9.65 12.12
C PHE A 128 -6.65 -9.48 13.45
N GLY A 129 -7.40 -8.37 13.66
CA GLY A 129 -7.99 -8.06 14.97
C GLY A 129 -8.84 -9.17 15.58
N GLN A 130 -9.54 -9.94 14.77
CA GLN A 130 -10.41 -11.04 15.24
C GLN A 130 -9.65 -12.30 15.68
N LEU A 131 -8.45 -12.50 15.12
CA LEU A 131 -7.62 -13.68 15.40
C LEU A 131 -6.90 -13.60 16.75
N PHE A 132 -6.88 -12.42 17.36
CA PHE A 132 -6.10 -12.15 18.56
C PHE A 132 -7.00 -11.61 19.68
N SER A 133 -6.64 -11.92 20.93
CA SER A 133 -7.30 -11.29 22.08
C SER A 133 -6.91 -9.82 22.15
N HIS A 134 -7.88 -8.92 22.10
CA HIS A 134 -7.64 -7.49 22.26
C HIS A 134 -8.79 -6.84 23.03
N LEU A 135 -8.46 -5.82 23.81
CA LEU A 135 -9.40 -5.04 24.60
C LEU A 135 -9.83 -3.77 23.84
N MET A 136 -10.95 -3.18 24.23
CA MET A 136 -11.39 -1.93 23.61
C MET A 136 -10.36 -0.80 23.77
N ILE A 137 -9.62 -0.80 24.88
CA ILE A 137 -8.55 0.18 25.15
C ILE A 137 -7.39 0.04 24.14
N ASP A 138 -7.12 -1.19 23.65
CA ASP A 138 -6.04 -1.45 22.71
C ASP A 138 -6.27 -0.72 21.39
N ASN A 139 -7.52 -0.60 20.95
CA ASN A 139 -7.85 0.12 19.73
C ASN A 139 -7.40 1.59 19.78
N ILE A 140 -7.61 2.24 20.93
CA ILE A 140 -7.20 3.62 21.15
C ILE A 140 -5.68 3.71 21.23
N THR A 141 -5.04 2.79 21.94
CA THR A 141 -3.58 2.77 22.10
C THR A 141 -2.86 2.49 20.79
N PHE A 142 -3.35 1.58 19.94
CA PHE A 142 -2.82 1.33 18.59
C PHE A 142 -2.88 2.61 17.73
N LEU A 143 -3.99 3.33 17.76
CA LEU A 143 -4.16 4.54 16.97
C LEU A 143 -3.24 5.67 17.45
N ILE A 144 -3.15 5.92 18.77
CA ILE A 144 -2.28 6.95 19.35
C ILE A 144 -0.81 6.59 19.09
N THR A 145 -0.42 5.34 19.33
CA THR A 145 0.94 4.87 19.10
C THR A 145 1.33 5.00 17.64
N GLY A 146 0.43 4.64 16.71
CA GLY A 146 0.64 4.84 15.27
C GLY A 146 0.82 6.29 14.88
N LEU A 147 0.00 7.18 15.44
CA LEU A 147 0.17 8.63 15.23
C LEU A 147 1.56 9.09 15.65
N LEU A 148 2.05 8.66 16.80
CA LEU A 148 3.38 9.04 17.30
C LEU A 148 4.51 8.44 16.45
N ILE A 149 4.41 7.17 16.06
CA ILE A 149 5.38 6.52 15.16
C ILE A 149 5.52 7.30 13.86
N PHE A 150 4.42 7.50 13.14
CA PHE A 150 4.46 8.16 11.84
C PHE A 150 4.82 9.64 11.96
N TYR A 151 4.39 10.33 13.02
CA TYR A 151 4.79 11.71 13.27
C TYR A 151 6.31 11.83 13.43
N ASN A 152 6.92 10.99 14.27
CA ASN A 152 8.37 10.98 14.45
C ASN A 152 9.11 10.76 13.13
N VAL A 153 8.61 9.87 12.27
CA VAL A 153 9.23 9.60 10.96
C VAL A 153 9.08 10.79 10.01
N PHE A 154 7.88 11.36 9.90
CA PHE A 154 7.67 12.52 9.03
C PHE A 154 8.51 13.70 9.47
N VAL A 155 8.50 14.04 10.76
CA VAL A 155 9.29 15.15 11.29
C VAL A 155 10.79 14.89 11.13
N PHE A 156 11.24 13.64 11.29
CA PHE A 156 12.63 13.28 11.02
C PHE A 156 13.02 13.48 9.54
N ILE A 157 12.15 13.10 8.62
CA ILE A 157 12.35 13.34 7.18
C ILE A 157 12.39 14.85 6.90
N ASP A 158 11.48 15.62 7.49
CA ASP A 158 11.40 17.07 7.35
C ASP A 158 12.64 17.75 7.94
N MET A 159 13.09 17.32 9.11
CA MET A 159 14.33 17.78 9.73
C MET A 159 15.54 17.52 8.82
N LEU A 160 15.68 16.29 8.31
CA LEU A 160 16.77 15.97 7.38
C LEU A 160 16.68 16.78 6.08
N TYR A 161 15.46 17.06 5.61
CA TYR A 161 15.28 17.91 4.44
C TYR A 161 15.79 19.33 4.71
N ILE A 162 15.37 19.94 5.81
CA ILE A 162 15.72 21.33 6.14
C ILE A 162 17.22 21.46 6.48
N CYS A 163 17.77 20.54 7.28
CA CYS A 163 19.18 20.60 7.68
C CYS A 163 20.16 20.27 6.55
N LEU A 164 19.75 19.53 5.54
CA LEU A 164 20.61 19.03 4.48
C LEU A 164 20.12 19.40 3.08
N MET A 165 19.42 20.53 2.94
CA MET A 165 18.82 20.97 1.68
C MET A 165 19.80 20.99 0.52
N THR A 166 20.99 21.53 0.73
CA THR A 166 22.05 21.70 -0.27
C THR A 166 22.98 20.50 -0.38
N SER A 167 22.85 19.53 0.51
CA SER A 167 23.77 18.39 0.61
C SER A 167 23.31 17.17 -0.17
N THR A 168 24.20 16.58 -0.96
CA THR A 168 24.00 15.30 -1.64
C THR A 168 23.94 14.10 -0.65
N TYR A 169 24.36 14.30 0.60
CA TYR A 169 24.41 13.24 1.62
C TYR A 169 23.05 12.87 2.23
N GLN A 170 22.00 13.68 2.02
CA GLN A 170 20.68 13.44 2.58
C GLN A 170 20.16 12.00 2.31
N SER A 171 20.30 11.52 1.08
CA SER A 171 19.85 10.17 0.71
C SER A 171 20.68 9.05 1.34
N TRP A 172 21.96 9.30 1.59
CA TRP A 172 22.85 8.37 2.27
C TRP A 172 22.55 8.26 3.76
N ILE A 173 22.28 9.39 4.41
CA ILE A 173 21.91 9.43 5.84
C ILE A 173 20.59 8.70 6.06
N LYS A 174 19.58 8.96 5.23
CA LYS A 174 18.29 8.23 5.31
C LYS A 174 18.49 6.71 5.22
N ARG A 175 19.28 6.24 4.25
CA ARG A 175 19.56 4.82 4.08
C ARG A 175 20.40 4.26 5.23
N GLY A 176 21.37 5.01 5.71
CA GLY A 176 22.21 4.63 6.85
C GLY A 176 21.40 4.43 8.12
N VAL A 177 20.47 5.32 8.43
CA VAL A 177 19.57 5.18 9.59
C VAL A 177 18.68 3.93 9.47
N ILE A 178 18.10 3.69 8.28
CA ILE A 178 17.31 2.48 8.05
C ILE A 178 18.16 1.22 8.24
N ALA A 179 19.34 1.19 7.61
CA ALA A 179 20.23 0.05 7.71
C ALA A 179 20.64 -0.21 9.16
N LEU A 180 20.92 0.85 9.93
CA LEU A 180 21.25 0.75 11.36
C LEU A 180 20.07 0.18 12.16
N VAL A 181 18.86 0.67 11.97
CA VAL A 181 17.67 0.16 12.67
C VAL A 181 17.44 -1.32 12.37
N ILE A 182 17.53 -1.72 11.10
CA ILE A 182 17.41 -3.13 10.70
C ILE A 182 18.51 -3.97 11.35
N LEU A 183 19.76 -3.50 11.33
CA LEU A 183 20.90 -4.21 11.90
C LEU A 183 20.73 -4.39 13.41
N VAL A 184 20.28 -3.37 14.14
CA VAL A 184 20.02 -3.46 15.58
C VAL A 184 18.92 -4.47 15.87
N ILE A 185 17.80 -4.43 15.14
CA ILE A 185 16.70 -5.39 15.31
C ILE A 185 17.19 -6.81 15.00
N ALA A 186 17.93 -7.00 13.90
CA ALA A 186 18.47 -8.29 13.51
C ALA A 186 19.50 -8.82 14.55
N ALA A 187 20.33 -7.95 15.11
CA ALA A 187 21.29 -8.33 16.14
C ALA A 187 20.60 -8.78 17.44
N ILE A 188 19.57 -8.05 17.88
CA ILE A 188 18.77 -8.42 19.06
C ILE A 188 18.06 -9.76 18.81
N PHE A 189 17.42 -9.91 17.64
CA PHE A 189 16.77 -11.17 17.26
C PHE A 189 17.77 -12.34 17.22
N GLY A 190 18.92 -12.15 16.58
CA GLY A 190 19.97 -13.17 16.49
C GLY A 190 20.49 -13.58 17.87
N TYR A 191 20.65 -12.63 18.79
CA TYR A 191 21.03 -12.92 20.17
C TYR A 191 20.02 -13.84 20.89
N TYR A 192 18.71 -13.49 20.81
CA TYR A 192 17.66 -14.30 21.45
C TYR A 192 17.46 -15.64 20.77
N TYR A 193 17.63 -15.72 19.45
CA TYR A 193 17.61 -16.97 18.70
C TYR A 193 18.74 -17.92 19.15
N LEU A 194 19.97 -17.41 19.32
CA LEU A 194 21.10 -18.21 19.75
C LEU A 194 21.01 -18.66 21.22
N MET A 195 20.34 -17.86 22.06
CA MET A 195 20.11 -18.17 23.47
C MET A 195 18.91 -19.08 23.71
N SER A 196 18.04 -19.25 22.75
CA SER A 196 16.90 -20.17 22.83
C SER A 196 17.38 -21.62 22.95
N SER A 197 16.91 -22.32 23.99
CA SER A 197 17.33 -23.71 24.31
C SER A 197 16.99 -24.71 23.20
N THR A 198 15.93 -24.45 22.44
CA THR A 198 15.46 -25.31 21.36
C THR A 198 16.04 -24.93 19.99
N ARG A 199 16.65 -23.74 19.88
CA ARG A 199 17.05 -23.12 18.59
C ARG A 199 15.94 -23.16 17.55
N ASP A 200 14.69 -23.19 18.01
CA ASP A 200 13.52 -23.07 17.13
C ASP A 200 13.27 -21.60 16.84
N LEU A 201 12.91 -21.30 15.61
CA LEU A 201 12.60 -19.93 15.17
C LEU A 201 11.45 -19.34 15.99
N ASP A 202 10.45 -20.14 16.35
CA ASP A 202 9.29 -19.72 17.13
C ASP A 202 9.68 -19.32 18.56
N GLY A 203 10.46 -20.15 19.26
CA GLY A 203 10.93 -19.85 20.62
C GLY A 203 11.87 -18.66 20.66
N GLY A 204 12.76 -18.53 19.67
CA GLY A 204 13.63 -17.37 19.49
C GLY A 204 12.85 -16.09 19.20
N PHE A 205 11.81 -16.18 18.37
CA PHE A 205 10.95 -15.05 18.04
C PHE A 205 10.12 -14.57 19.24
N MET A 206 9.47 -15.49 19.94
CA MET A 206 8.70 -15.13 21.14
C MET A 206 9.56 -14.52 22.24
N SER A 207 10.77 -15.07 22.49
CA SER A 207 11.71 -14.51 23.44
C SER A 207 12.23 -13.13 23.02
N PHE A 208 12.47 -12.92 21.73
CA PHE A 208 12.79 -11.59 21.16
C PHE A 208 11.66 -10.60 21.39
N VAL A 209 10.42 -10.99 21.07
CA VAL A 209 9.24 -10.12 21.24
C VAL A 209 9.05 -9.76 22.72
N ALA A 210 9.21 -10.70 23.63
CA ALA A 210 9.10 -10.46 25.06
C ALA A 210 10.26 -9.64 25.65
N SER A 211 11.40 -9.50 24.91
CA SER A 211 12.63 -8.95 25.43
C SER A 211 12.56 -7.45 25.77
N ASN A 212 13.21 -7.08 26.88
CA ASN A 212 13.43 -5.67 27.23
C ASN A 212 14.40 -4.97 26.27
N ALA A 213 15.31 -5.70 25.64
CA ALA A 213 16.23 -5.16 24.65
C ALA A 213 15.49 -4.62 23.41
N PHE A 214 14.46 -5.32 22.96
CA PHE A 214 13.61 -4.79 21.88
C PHE A 214 12.86 -3.53 22.29
N SER A 215 12.39 -3.46 23.54
CA SER A 215 11.73 -2.25 24.09
C SER A 215 12.65 -1.03 24.16
N ALA A 216 13.97 -1.21 24.15
CA ALA A 216 14.95 -0.12 24.14
C ALA A 216 15.15 0.51 22.73
N VAL A 217 14.69 -0.15 21.65
CA VAL A 217 14.81 0.38 20.28
C VAL A 217 13.96 1.64 20.14
N PRO A 218 14.55 2.78 19.69
CA PRO A 218 13.81 4.02 19.55
C PRO A 218 12.61 3.88 18.60
N VAL A 219 11.55 4.57 18.89
CA VAL A 219 10.26 4.62 18.15
C VAL A 219 9.51 3.30 18.21
N ILE A 220 10.04 2.22 17.65
CA ILE A 220 9.35 0.92 17.49
C ILE A 220 9.30 0.17 18.82
N GLY A 221 10.42 0.09 19.54
CA GLY A 221 10.48 -0.58 20.84
C GLY A 221 9.67 0.15 21.90
N TRP A 222 9.70 1.49 21.90
CA TRP A 222 8.86 2.30 22.77
C TRP A 222 7.37 2.16 22.45
N ALA A 223 7.03 2.01 21.16
CA ALA A 223 5.68 1.71 20.72
C ALA A 223 5.21 0.34 21.23
N LYS A 224 6.06 -0.70 21.12
CA LYS A 224 5.80 -2.02 21.72
C LYS A 224 5.53 -1.90 23.22
N MET A 225 6.42 -1.18 23.94
CA MET A 225 6.31 -0.99 25.38
C MET A 225 4.98 -0.35 25.76
N SER A 226 4.50 0.63 24.97
CA SER A 226 3.20 1.27 25.23
C SER A 226 2.03 0.32 24.98
N LEU A 227 2.03 -0.41 23.86
CA LEU A 227 0.93 -1.30 23.49
C LEU A 227 0.78 -2.45 24.48
N ILE A 228 1.88 -3.12 24.81
CA ILE A 228 1.89 -4.25 25.76
C ILE A 228 1.56 -3.76 27.17
N GLY A 229 2.13 -2.62 27.61
CA GLY A 229 1.87 -2.07 28.93
C GLY A 229 0.38 -1.77 29.17
N PHE A 230 -0.27 -1.10 28.24
CA PHE A 230 -1.71 -0.81 28.38
C PHE A 230 -2.57 -2.07 28.31
N HIS A 231 -2.23 -3.04 27.49
CA HIS A 231 -2.98 -4.30 27.37
C HIS A 231 -2.98 -5.08 28.68
N TYR A 232 -1.81 -5.24 29.29
CA TYR A 232 -1.66 -5.98 30.56
C TYR A 232 -1.91 -5.14 31.82
N GLY A 233 -2.36 -3.88 31.67
CA GLY A 233 -2.68 -2.99 32.81
C GLY A 233 -1.46 -2.39 33.49
N ASP A 234 -0.24 -2.58 32.98
CA ASP A 234 0.96 -1.89 33.44
C ASP A 234 0.99 -0.44 32.90
N MET A 235 0.24 0.43 33.56
CA MET A 235 0.10 1.84 33.18
C MET A 235 1.43 2.59 33.17
N VAL A 236 2.41 2.16 34.01
CA VAL A 236 3.70 2.84 34.09
C VAL A 236 4.52 2.59 32.84
N SER A 237 4.68 1.33 32.43
CA SER A 237 5.39 1.01 31.19
C SER A 237 4.66 1.54 29.96
N GLY A 238 3.32 1.48 29.95
CA GLY A 238 2.50 2.04 28.89
C GLY A 238 2.72 3.54 28.69
N LEU A 239 2.65 4.32 29.76
CA LEU A 239 2.89 5.77 29.73
C LEU A 239 4.36 6.11 29.42
N MET A 240 5.33 5.34 29.92
CA MET A 240 6.74 5.53 29.58
C MET A 240 6.99 5.38 28.07
N GLY A 241 6.44 4.34 27.45
CA GLY A 241 6.57 4.13 25.99
C GLY A 241 5.99 5.27 25.16
N LEU A 242 4.79 5.75 25.51
CA LEU A 242 4.20 6.93 24.89
C LEU A 242 5.01 8.19 25.16
N GLY A 243 5.47 8.37 26.42
CA GLY A 243 6.26 9.52 26.85
C GLY A 243 7.57 9.65 26.07
N PHE A 244 8.32 8.56 25.88
CA PHE A 244 9.56 8.56 25.09
C PHE A 244 9.31 8.91 23.62
N ASN A 245 8.25 8.36 23.00
CA ASN A 245 7.88 8.70 21.63
C ASN A 245 7.46 10.18 21.51
N LEU A 246 6.69 10.71 22.46
CA LEU A 246 6.28 12.10 22.49
C LEU A 246 7.46 13.04 22.74
N LEU A 247 8.38 12.67 23.63
CA LEU A 247 9.59 13.45 23.89
C LEU A 247 10.46 13.55 22.63
N LEU A 248 10.64 12.43 21.92
CA LEU A 248 11.36 12.43 20.63
C LEU A 248 10.66 13.34 19.61
N ALA A 249 9.34 13.27 19.51
CA ALA A 249 8.55 14.12 18.62
C ALA A 249 8.78 15.62 18.92
N VAL A 250 8.78 16.00 20.21
CA VAL A 250 9.04 17.38 20.64
C VAL A 250 10.47 17.81 20.29
N ILE A 251 11.46 16.95 20.57
CA ILE A 251 12.87 17.26 20.25
C ILE A 251 13.04 17.45 18.74
N LEU A 252 12.55 16.54 17.92
CA LEU A 252 12.66 16.64 16.46
C LEU A 252 11.98 17.90 15.92
N THR A 253 10.78 18.19 16.42
CA THR A 253 10.03 19.40 16.06
C THR A 253 10.78 20.66 16.47
N TYR A 254 11.36 20.69 17.67
CA TYR A 254 12.13 21.83 18.18
C TYR A 254 13.38 22.07 17.33
N VAL A 255 14.14 21.04 17.00
CA VAL A 255 15.33 21.12 16.12
C VAL A 255 14.94 21.65 14.76
N THR A 256 13.85 21.13 14.18
CA THR A 256 13.36 21.54 12.86
C THR A 256 12.94 23.01 12.85
N LEU A 257 12.22 23.49 13.89
CA LEU A 257 11.74 24.88 13.97
C LEU A 257 12.84 25.90 14.24
N ASN A 258 13.90 25.52 14.94
CA ASN A 258 15.01 26.42 15.29
C ASN A 258 16.13 26.46 14.25
N HIS A 259 16.01 25.72 13.16
CA HIS A 259 16.98 25.81 12.08
C HIS A 259 16.78 27.12 11.31
N GLU A 260 17.85 27.94 11.22
CA GLU A 260 17.77 29.32 10.68
C GLU A 260 18.13 29.38 9.19
N ASP A 261 18.92 28.41 8.70
CA ASP A 261 19.43 28.42 7.32
C ASP A 261 18.45 27.70 6.37
N ILE A 262 17.45 28.45 5.91
CA ILE A 262 16.51 27.96 4.91
C ILE A 262 16.85 28.58 3.56
N ASP A 263 17.14 27.72 2.58
CA ASP A 263 17.30 28.12 1.20
C ASP A 263 15.94 28.10 0.49
N VAL A 264 15.37 29.29 0.30
CA VAL A 264 14.07 29.50 -0.33
C VAL A 264 14.09 29.08 -1.80
N GLU A 265 15.21 29.29 -2.50
CA GLU A 265 15.33 28.95 -3.93
C GLU A 265 15.26 27.45 -4.12
N VAL A 266 16.00 26.67 -3.31
CA VAL A 266 15.97 25.20 -3.34
C VAL A 266 14.57 24.68 -2.99
N MET A 267 13.90 25.28 -2.00
CA MET A 267 12.53 24.88 -1.64
C MET A 267 11.55 25.12 -2.79
N MET A 268 11.67 26.25 -3.49
CA MET A 268 10.79 26.56 -4.62
C MET A 268 11.11 25.70 -5.84
N GLU A 269 12.37 25.37 -6.07
CA GLU A 269 12.78 24.44 -7.13
C GLU A 269 12.20 23.03 -6.87
N ASP A 270 12.33 22.52 -5.63
CA ASP A 270 11.75 21.23 -5.22
C ASP A 270 10.24 21.23 -5.32
N ALA A 271 9.60 22.33 -4.95
CA ALA A 271 8.15 22.50 -5.06
C ALA A 271 7.71 22.48 -6.53
N SER A 272 8.40 23.21 -7.41
CA SER A 272 8.10 23.26 -8.84
C SER A 272 8.30 21.89 -9.50
N TRP A 273 9.39 21.19 -9.17
CA TRP A 273 9.65 19.84 -9.61
C TRP A 273 8.55 18.85 -9.17
N ALA A 274 8.09 18.94 -7.93
CA ALA A 274 6.99 18.09 -7.44
C ALA A 274 5.67 18.39 -8.14
N ALA A 275 5.39 19.65 -8.46
CA ALA A 275 4.21 20.02 -9.24
C ALA A 275 4.30 19.53 -10.68
N GLU A 276 5.47 19.62 -11.28
CA GLU A 276 5.72 19.09 -12.62
C GLU A 276 5.57 17.57 -12.64
N LEU A 277 6.12 16.85 -11.66
CA LEU A 277 5.90 15.41 -11.50
C LEU A 277 4.41 15.07 -11.35
N LYS A 278 3.69 15.84 -10.54
CA LYS A 278 2.24 15.64 -10.35
C LYS A 278 1.46 15.90 -11.64
N THR A 279 1.87 16.90 -12.40
CA THR A 279 1.26 17.23 -13.70
C THR A 279 1.60 16.15 -14.73
N ARG A 280 2.87 15.72 -14.79
CA ARG A 280 3.29 14.59 -15.64
C ARG A 280 2.58 13.30 -15.24
N ALA A 281 2.47 13.00 -13.95
CA ALA A 281 1.72 11.87 -13.45
C ALA A 281 0.23 11.96 -13.81
N LYS A 282 -0.37 13.14 -13.74
CA LYS A 282 -1.75 13.37 -14.17
C LYS A 282 -1.92 13.16 -15.67
N ASN A 283 -0.98 13.64 -16.48
CA ASN A 283 -0.98 13.49 -17.93
C ASN A 283 -0.66 12.07 -18.37
N ASN A 284 0.15 11.34 -17.58
CA ASN A 284 0.57 9.96 -17.83
C ASN A 284 -0.21 8.92 -17.01
N GLY A 285 -1.44 9.22 -16.59
CA GLY A 285 -2.35 8.28 -15.92
C GLY A 285 -1.91 7.82 -14.53
N GLY A 286 -1.03 8.56 -13.87
CA GLY A 286 -0.62 8.29 -12.50
C GLY A 286 0.75 7.60 -12.33
N ASN A 287 1.46 7.32 -13.41
CA ASN A 287 2.83 6.77 -13.34
C ASN A 287 3.83 7.82 -12.84
N LEU A 288 4.20 7.70 -11.56
CA LEU A 288 5.27 8.49 -10.94
C LEU A 288 6.69 8.02 -11.34
N TYR A 289 6.81 6.99 -12.16
CA TYR A 289 8.09 6.38 -12.57
C TYR A 289 8.81 7.16 -13.67
N THR A 290 9.04 8.45 -13.45
CA THR A 290 9.73 9.32 -14.41
C THR A 290 11.26 9.14 -14.48
N ASN A 291 11.85 8.32 -13.60
CA ASN A 291 13.29 8.08 -13.52
C ASN A 291 13.71 6.62 -13.73
N LEU A 292 12.91 5.83 -14.45
CA LEU A 292 13.33 4.50 -14.85
C LEU A 292 14.47 4.64 -15.87
N LYS A 293 15.62 4.04 -15.55
CA LYS A 293 16.70 3.88 -16.54
C LYS A 293 16.15 3.05 -17.69
N VAL A 294 15.99 3.66 -18.83
CA VAL A 294 15.53 2.98 -20.03
C VAL A 294 16.70 2.16 -20.57
N HIS A 295 16.50 0.85 -20.72
CA HIS A 295 17.49 -0.07 -21.29
C HIS A 295 17.21 -0.30 -22.78
N GLU A 296 18.26 -0.43 -23.57
CA GLU A 296 18.10 -0.84 -24.96
C GLU A 296 17.67 -2.31 -25.04
N VAL A 297 16.63 -2.56 -25.82
CA VAL A 297 16.15 -3.91 -26.12
C VAL A 297 16.42 -4.18 -27.59
N LYS A 298 17.37 -5.08 -27.88
CA LYS A 298 17.73 -5.48 -29.25
C LYS A 298 16.89 -6.69 -29.69
N GLY A 299 16.54 -6.76 -30.97
CA GLY A 299 15.90 -7.95 -31.56
C GLY A 299 14.41 -8.14 -31.24
N PHE A 300 13.71 -7.09 -30.76
CA PHE A 300 12.28 -7.18 -30.45
C PHE A 300 11.43 -7.27 -31.74
N LYS A 301 10.58 -8.31 -31.83
CA LYS A 301 9.68 -8.51 -32.96
C LYS A 301 8.35 -7.81 -32.72
N TRP A 302 7.98 -6.88 -33.59
CA TRP A 302 6.70 -6.19 -33.55
C TRP A 302 5.56 -7.07 -34.09
N GLY A 303 4.43 -7.04 -33.38
CA GLY A 303 3.20 -7.68 -33.88
C GLY A 303 2.44 -6.77 -34.84
N ASN A 304 1.63 -7.37 -35.72
CA ASN A 304 0.78 -6.65 -36.66
C ASN A 304 -0.62 -6.42 -36.05
N LYS A 305 -1.32 -5.36 -36.48
CA LYS A 305 -2.70 -5.04 -36.08
C LYS A 305 -2.84 -4.94 -34.54
N ALA A 306 -3.85 -5.58 -33.94
CA ALA A 306 -4.05 -5.58 -32.48
C ALA A 306 -2.82 -6.04 -31.69
N LYS A 307 -2.02 -6.97 -32.23
CA LYS A 307 -0.76 -7.43 -31.58
C LYS A 307 0.30 -6.31 -31.43
N ALA A 308 0.17 -5.21 -32.17
CA ALA A 308 1.07 -4.05 -32.01
C ALA A 308 0.90 -3.41 -30.63
N ILE A 309 -0.34 -3.36 -30.07
CA ILE A 309 -0.63 -2.87 -28.71
C ILE A 309 0.14 -3.70 -27.68
N ARG A 310 0.00 -5.03 -27.75
CA ARG A 310 0.76 -5.97 -26.91
C ARG A 310 2.27 -5.74 -27.01
N SER A 311 2.79 -5.65 -28.24
CA SER A 311 4.22 -5.50 -28.48
C SER A 311 4.77 -4.22 -27.88
N ARG A 312 4.04 -3.12 -27.97
CA ARG A 312 4.42 -1.84 -27.37
C ARG A 312 4.49 -1.96 -25.85
N MET A 313 3.42 -2.45 -25.21
CA MET A 313 3.39 -2.60 -23.75
C MET A 313 4.48 -3.55 -23.23
N LEU A 314 4.71 -4.68 -23.92
CA LEU A 314 5.80 -5.58 -23.56
C LEU A 314 7.17 -4.92 -23.71
N LEU A 315 7.37 -4.14 -24.78
CA LEU A 315 8.62 -3.42 -24.99
C LEU A 315 8.86 -2.39 -23.88
N ASP A 316 7.82 -1.67 -23.47
CA ASP A 316 7.89 -0.71 -22.36
C ASP A 316 8.22 -1.43 -21.04
N MET A 317 7.60 -2.56 -20.75
CA MET A 317 7.92 -3.39 -19.59
C MET A 317 9.36 -3.92 -19.61
N LEU A 318 9.88 -4.33 -20.78
CA LEU A 318 11.25 -4.79 -20.94
C LEU A 318 12.26 -3.64 -20.77
N LYS A 319 12.01 -2.49 -21.39
CA LYS A 319 12.87 -1.31 -21.30
C LYS A 319 12.95 -0.76 -19.87
N THR A 320 11.85 -0.79 -19.15
CA THR A 320 11.77 -0.30 -17.76
C THR A 320 12.08 -1.37 -16.72
N ARG A 321 12.25 -2.63 -17.13
CA ARG A 321 12.37 -3.80 -16.24
C ARG A 321 11.25 -3.87 -15.21
N SER A 322 10.03 -3.55 -15.61
CA SER A 322 8.85 -3.46 -14.73
C SER A 322 8.02 -4.74 -14.64
N PHE A 323 8.51 -5.86 -15.18
CA PHE A 323 7.83 -7.18 -15.03
C PHE A 323 7.67 -7.56 -13.57
N ILE A 324 8.73 -7.37 -12.77
CA ILE A 324 8.68 -7.53 -11.33
C ILE A 324 9.39 -6.32 -10.72
N THR A 325 8.67 -5.51 -9.96
CA THR A 325 9.24 -4.33 -9.31
C THR A 325 9.95 -4.72 -8.02
N LYS A 326 10.91 -3.89 -7.58
CA LYS A 326 11.59 -4.12 -6.30
C LYS A 326 10.63 -4.15 -5.11
N GLN A 327 9.53 -3.41 -5.19
CA GLN A 327 8.48 -3.39 -4.17
C GLN A 327 7.73 -4.73 -4.13
N GLU A 328 7.38 -5.28 -5.28
CA GLU A 328 6.75 -6.60 -5.38
C GLU A 328 7.67 -7.70 -4.82
N ILE A 329 8.96 -7.67 -5.15
CA ILE A 329 9.94 -8.62 -4.57
C ILE A 329 10.01 -8.48 -3.05
N ALA A 330 10.07 -7.25 -2.54
CA ALA A 330 10.12 -7.00 -1.10
C ALA A 330 8.86 -7.50 -0.39
N MET A 331 7.68 -7.32 -0.98
CA MET A 331 6.42 -7.84 -0.45
C MET A 331 6.38 -9.37 -0.47
N ILE A 332 6.82 -9.99 -1.57
CA ILE A 332 6.92 -11.44 -1.68
C ILE A 332 7.83 -12.00 -0.59
N ALA A 333 9.01 -11.41 -0.41
CA ALA A 333 9.95 -11.83 0.63
C ALA A 333 9.37 -11.64 2.04
N LEU A 334 8.67 -10.54 2.29
CA LEU A 334 8.01 -10.27 3.57
C LEU A 334 6.97 -11.34 3.90
N TYR A 335 6.08 -11.66 2.95
CA TYR A 335 5.04 -12.68 3.17
C TYR A 335 5.63 -14.09 3.31
N LEU A 336 6.72 -14.40 2.63
CA LEU A 336 7.41 -15.65 2.82
C LEU A 336 7.99 -15.76 4.24
N VAL A 337 8.61 -14.69 4.72
CA VAL A 337 9.12 -14.62 6.10
C VAL A 337 7.97 -14.81 7.10
N ILE A 338 6.86 -14.09 6.93
CA ILE A 338 5.68 -14.22 7.80
C ILE A 338 5.17 -15.68 7.79
N SER A 339 5.07 -16.31 6.63
CA SER A 339 4.58 -17.69 6.51
C SER A 339 5.49 -18.71 7.20
N ILE A 340 6.79 -18.49 7.21
CA ILE A 340 7.75 -19.35 7.92
C ILE A 340 7.61 -19.19 9.43
N PHE A 341 7.41 -17.96 9.93
CA PHE A 341 7.31 -17.68 11.36
C PHE A 341 5.97 -18.12 11.97
N ASP A 342 4.87 -17.95 11.23
CA ASP A 342 3.51 -18.22 11.73
C ASP A 342 3.08 -19.68 11.58
N LYS A 343 3.96 -20.57 11.07
CA LYS A 343 3.58 -21.95 10.70
C LYS A 343 2.31 -22.01 9.85
N PHE A 344 2.08 -20.97 9.02
CA PHE A 344 0.95 -20.99 8.11
C PHE A 344 1.04 -22.21 7.22
N ASP A 345 -0.06 -22.94 7.15
CA ASP A 345 -0.31 -23.89 6.10
C ASP A 345 -0.13 -23.23 4.74
N PHE A 346 0.22 -24.01 3.75
CA PHE A 346 0.32 -23.54 2.38
C PHE A 346 -0.95 -22.79 1.91
N ALA A 347 -2.13 -23.17 2.43
CA ALA A 347 -3.38 -22.47 2.20
C ALA A 347 -3.38 -21.02 2.72
N GLY A 348 -2.82 -20.76 3.91
CA GLY A 348 -2.63 -19.42 4.44
C GLY A 348 -1.68 -18.58 3.55
N TYR A 349 -0.55 -19.15 3.14
CA TYR A 349 0.37 -18.54 2.21
C TYR A 349 -0.30 -18.17 0.88
N SER A 350 -1.11 -19.04 0.30
CA SER A 350 -1.82 -18.78 -0.96
C SER A 350 -2.75 -17.57 -0.87
N ARG A 351 -3.40 -17.35 0.27
CA ARG A 351 -4.24 -16.16 0.50
C ARG A 351 -3.46 -14.86 0.49
N TYR A 352 -2.25 -14.83 1.05
CA TYR A 352 -1.37 -13.65 0.95
C TYR A 352 -0.95 -13.36 -0.48
N VAL A 353 -0.73 -14.38 -1.29
CA VAL A 353 -0.43 -14.23 -2.71
C VAL A 353 -1.57 -13.52 -3.44
N MET A 354 -2.83 -13.79 -3.09
CA MET A 354 -3.98 -13.09 -3.65
C MET A 354 -3.92 -11.57 -3.43
N ILE A 355 -3.47 -11.14 -2.25
CA ILE A 355 -3.31 -9.71 -1.94
C ILE A 355 -2.26 -9.08 -2.88
N ILE A 356 -1.17 -9.79 -3.15
CA ILE A 356 -0.13 -9.31 -4.08
C ILE A 356 -0.67 -9.21 -5.51
N LEU A 357 -1.40 -10.22 -5.98
CA LEU A 357 -2.04 -10.19 -7.29
C LEU A 357 -3.03 -9.01 -7.42
N PHE A 358 -3.80 -8.76 -6.37
CA PHE A 358 -4.68 -7.59 -6.29
C PHE A 358 -3.88 -6.28 -6.41
N MET A 359 -2.78 -6.11 -5.67
CA MET A 359 -1.94 -4.92 -5.72
C MET A 359 -1.29 -4.72 -7.09
N ILE A 360 -0.78 -5.80 -7.73
CA ILE A 360 -0.23 -5.75 -9.09
C ILE A 360 -1.28 -5.25 -10.08
N THR A 361 -2.49 -5.75 -9.96
CA THR A 361 -3.59 -5.35 -10.84
C THR A 361 -3.98 -3.90 -10.63
N MET A 362 -4.02 -3.45 -9.37
CA MET A 362 -4.28 -2.03 -9.05
C MET A 362 -3.22 -1.09 -9.60
N SER A 363 -1.96 -1.52 -9.68
CA SER A 363 -0.85 -0.74 -10.24
C SER A 363 -0.84 -0.69 -11.77
N SER A 364 -1.64 -1.51 -12.46
CA SER A 364 -1.71 -1.55 -13.92
C SER A 364 -2.41 -0.31 -14.47
N ASN A 365 -1.76 0.41 -15.39
CA ASN A 365 -2.26 1.66 -15.96
C ASN A 365 -2.70 1.49 -17.41
N TYR A 366 -3.84 0.87 -17.63
CA TYR A 366 -4.45 0.79 -18.97
C TYR A 366 -4.89 2.16 -19.51
N ASN A 367 -5.18 3.11 -18.61
CA ASN A 367 -5.56 4.48 -19.00
C ASN A 367 -4.53 5.17 -19.88
N ASP A 368 -3.24 4.93 -19.63
CA ASP A 368 -2.17 5.58 -20.39
C ASP A 368 -2.12 5.08 -21.82
N GLU A 369 -2.28 3.77 -22.00
CA GLU A 369 -2.36 3.19 -23.33
C GLU A 369 -3.63 3.65 -24.07
N LEU A 370 -4.77 3.71 -23.39
CA LEU A 370 -6.04 4.14 -23.98
C LEU A 370 -6.05 5.62 -24.42
N LYS A 371 -5.16 6.47 -23.90
CA LYS A 371 -4.98 7.84 -24.39
C LYS A 371 -4.30 7.93 -25.76
N HIS A 372 -3.65 6.87 -26.20
CA HIS A 372 -2.98 6.87 -27.47
C HIS A 372 -3.95 6.60 -28.62
N HIS A 373 -4.12 7.58 -29.50
CA HIS A 373 -5.05 7.56 -30.64
C HIS A 373 -4.83 6.38 -31.59
N TYR A 374 -3.60 5.86 -31.73
CA TYR A 374 -3.32 4.75 -32.62
C TYR A 374 -4.11 3.48 -32.31
N ILE A 375 -4.51 3.24 -31.04
CA ILE A 375 -5.28 2.05 -30.63
C ILE A 375 -6.63 2.02 -31.34
N TYR A 376 -7.27 3.18 -31.46
CA TYR A 376 -8.57 3.31 -32.10
C TYR A 376 -8.48 3.18 -33.62
N LEU A 377 -7.36 3.60 -34.23
CA LEU A 377 -7.11 3.57 -35.67
C LEU A 377 -6.70 2.19 -36.19
N LEU A 378 -6.29 1.25 -35.34
CA LEU A 378 -5.89 -0.08 -35.78
C LEU A 378 -7.07 -0.84 -36.41
N PRO A 379 -6.87 -1.48 -37.59
CA PRO A 379 -7.93 -2.19 -38.31
C PRO A 379 -8.16 -3.58 -37.70
N ASP A 380 -8.80 -3.65 -36.54
CA ASP A 380 -9.12 -4.93 -35.89
C ASP A 380 -10.41 -4.80 -35.05
N LYS A 381 -11.02 -5.95 -34.70
CA LYS A 381 -12.24 -5.98 -33.88
C LYS A 381 -11.92 -5.47 -32.47
N PRO A 382 -12.82 -4.67 -31.82
CA PRO A 382 -12.61 -4.08 -30.50
C PRO A 382 -12.21 -5.12 -29.43
N LEU A 383 -12.83 -6.30 -29.45
CA LEU A 383 -12.49 -7.39 -28.54
C LEU A 383 -11.04 -7.87 -28.69
N LYS A 384 -10.53 -7.99 -29.93
CA LYS A 384 -9.13 -8.40 -30.14
C LYS A 384 -8.14 -7.34 -29.65
N LYS A 385 -8.46 -6.06 -29.86
CA LYS A 385 -7.65 -4.94 -29.34
C LYS A 385 -7.63 -4.98 -27.80
N LEU A 386 -8.80 -5.22 -27.16
CA LEU A 386 -8.91 -5.30 -25.71
C LEU A 386 -8.09 -6.46 -25.13
N ILE A 387 -8.18 -7.65 -25.73
CA ILE A 387 -7.38 -8.81 -25.29
C ILE A 387 -5.88 -8.50 -25.43
N ALA A 388 -5.46 -7.90 -26.54
CA ALA A 388 -4.07 -7.52 -26.76
C ALA A 388 -3.56 -6.48 -25.75
N LEU A 389 -4.43 -5.60 -25.24
CA LEU A 389 -4.15 -4.65 -24.17
C LEU A 389 -3.95 -5.35 -22.81
N LEU A 390 -4.75 -6.39 -22.52
CA LEU A 390 -4.71 -7.11 -21.25
C LEU A 390 -3.59 -8.15 -21.17
N GLU A 391 -3.17 -8.72 -22.31
CA GLU A 391 -2.22 -9.83 -22.39
C GLU A 391 -0.88 -9.58 -21.66
N PRO A 392 -0.22 -8.40 -21.71
CA PRO A 392 1.00 -8.14 -20.97
C PRO A 392 0.83 -8.22 -19.46
N THR A 393 -0.32 -7.77 -18.93
CA THR A 393 -0.62 -7.85 -17.51
C THR A 393 -0.90 -9.28 -17.08
N PHE A 394 -1.60 -10.07 -17.90
CA PHE A 394 -1.76 -11.51 -17.67
C PHE A 394 -0.41 -12.24 -17.63
N LEU A 395 0.50 -11.93 -18.54
CA LEU A 395 1.86 -12.49 -18.52
C LEU A 395 2.59 -12.14 -17.22
N LYS A 396 2.51 -10.88 -16.78
CA LYS A 396 3.10 -10.45 -15.51
C LYS A 396 2.53 -11.25 -14.33
N ILE A 397 1.21 -11.38 -14.25
CA ILE A 397 0.52 -12.14 -13.21
C ILE A 397 0.94 -13.61 -13.22
N MET A 398 1.00 -14.24 -14.39
CA MET A 398 1.44 -15.64 -14.52
C MET A 398 2.87 -15.83 -14.03
N ILE A 399 3.79 -14.93 -14.36
CA ILE A 399 5.17 -14.97 -13.87
C ILE A 399 5.21 -14.86 -12.34
N VAL A 400 4.43 -13.94 -11.76
CA VAL A 400 4.36 -13.76 -10.31
C VAL A 400 3.78 -15.00 -9.64
N ILE A 401 2.71 -15.59 -10.18
CA ILE A 401 2.13 -16.84 -9.66
C ILE A 401 3.18 -17.96 -9.68
N MET A 402 3.92 -18.12 -10.77
CA MET A 402 4.97 -19.14 -10.86
C MET A 402 6.09 -18.93 -9.84
N VAL A 403 6.53 -17.69 -9.64
CA VAL A 403 7.54 -17.36 -8.63
C VAL A 403 7.02 -17.68 -7.23
N MET A 404 5.78 -17.27 -6.92
CA MET A 404 5.18 -17.47 -5.61
C MET A 404 4.92 -18.94 -5.29
N LEU A 405 4.43 -19.70 -6.25
CA LEU A 405 4.25 -21.15 -6.08
C LEU A 405 5.60 -21.85 -5.90
N GLY A 406 6.63 -21.44 -6.66
CA GLY A 406 7.98 -21.96 -6.48
C GLY A 406 8.54 -21.69 -5.08
N MET A 407 8.30 -20.51 -4.53
CA MET A 407 8.70 -20.18 -3.15
C MET A 407 7.84 -20.94 -2.14
N GLY A 408 6.55 -21.14 -2.40
CA GLY A 408 5.64 -21.90 -1.55
C GLY A 408 6.01 -23.38 -1.39
N LEU A 409 6.83 -23.95 -2.28
CA LEU A 409 7.34 -25.33 -2.15
C LEU A 409 8.17 -25.56 -0.87
N PHE A 410 8.75 -24.50 -0.28
CA PHE A 410 9.43 -24.60 1.01
C PHE A 410 8.50 -25.01 2.16
N LEU A 411 7.18 -24.75 2.03
CA LEU A 411 6.16 -25.13 3.00
C LEU A 411 5.69 -26.60 2.83
N ARG A 412 6.28 -27.34 1.88
CA ARG A 412 6.00 -28.76 1.59
C ARG A 412 4.49 -29.05 1.42
N PRO A 413 3.78 -28.34 0.50
CA PRO A 413 2.37 -28.56 0.26
C PRO A 413 2.11 -29.96 -0.27
N THR A 414 0.91 -30.49 0.01
CA THR A 414 0.41 -31.66 -0.71
C THR A 414 0.16 -31.32 -2.17
N VAL A 415 0.16 -32.32 -3.05
CA VAL A 415 -0.09 -32.11 -4.49
C VAL A 415 -1.46 -31.48 -4.72
N TYR A 416 -2.45 -31.85 -3.90
CA TYR A 416 -3.80 -31.30 -3.97
C TYR A 416 -3.81 -29.80 -3.60
N GLU A 417 -3.21 -29.41 -2.50
CA GLU A 417 -3.10 -28.01 -2.07
C GLU A 417 -2.39 -27.15 -3.11
N PHE A 418 -1.31 -27.66 -3.68
CA PHE A 418 -0.57 -26.94 -4.71
C PHE A 418 -1.41 -26.70 -5.97
N ILE A 419 -2.12 -27.72 -6.45
CA ILE A 419 -2.98 -27.62 -7.63
C ILE A 419 -4.18 -26.70 -7.34
N SER A 420 -4.83 -26.84 -6.19
CA SER A 420 -5.97 -26.00 -5.80
C SER A 420 -5.59 -24.53 -5.71
N ALA A 421 -4.45 -24.20 -5.09
CA ALA A 421 -3.92 -22.84 -5.02
C ALA A 421 -3.57 -22.26 -6.39
N LEU A 422 -2.98 -23.06 -7.28
CA LEU A 422 -2.67 -22.65 -8.65
C LEU A 422 -3.94 -22.24 -9.41
N PHE A 423 -4.99 -23.07 -9.36
CA PHE A 423 -6.26 -22.75 -10.01
C PHE A 423 -6.91 -21.51 -9.41
N GLU A 424 -6.90 -21.40 -8.09
CA GLU A 424 -7.45 -20.25 -7.38
C GLU A 424 -6.74 -18.94 -7.74
N MET A 425 -5.40 -18.92 -7.74
CA MET A 425 -4.59 -17.76 -8.11
C MET A 425 -4.83 -17.33 -9.56
N ILE A 426 -4.93 -18.30 -10.49
CA ILE A 426 -5.25 -18.01 -11.89
C ILE A 426 -6.64 -17.39 -12.02
N GLY A 427 -7.64 -17.99 -11.36
CA GLY A 427 -9.01 -17.52 -11.39
C GLY A 427 -9.15 -16.07 -10.88
N TYR A 428 -8.60 -15.79 -9.70
CA TYR A 428 -8.60 -14.43 -9.16
C TYR A 428 -7.74 -13.47 -9.98
N GLY A 429 -6.58 -13.90 -10.47
CA GLY A 429 -5.73 -13.05 -11.31
C GLY A 429 -6.46 -12.56 -12.58
N ILE A 430 -7.18 -13.46 -13.26
CA ILE A 430 -7.98 -13.13 -14.44
C ILE A 430 -9.15 -12.21 -14.06
N LEU A 431 -9.84 -12.49 -12.95
CA LEU A 431 -10.95 -11.67 -12.44
C LEU A 431 -10.49 -10.24 -12.14
N PHE A 432 -9.39 -10.08 -11.40
CA PHE A 432 -8.89 -8.77 -11.01
C PHE A 432 -8.52 -7.90 -12.21
N VAL A 433 -7.86 -8.48 -13.22
CA VAL A 433 -7.52 -7.77 -14.47
C VAL A 433 -8.77 -7.34 -15.22
N SER A 434 -9.76 -8.22 -15.35
CA SER A 434 -11.00 -7.93 -16.06
C SER A 434 -11.88 -6.90 -15.34
N ALA A 435 -11.93 -6.97 -14.00
CA ALA A 435 -12.64 -5.99 -13.19
C ALA A 435 -11.95 -4.61 -13.23
N ASN A 436 -10.60 -4.57 -13.26
CA ASN A 436 -9.86 -3.32 -13.40
C ASN A 436 -10.17 -2.62 -14.73
N ILE A 437 -10.22 -3.33 -15.87
CA ILE A 437 -10.56 -2.70 -17.15
C ILE A 437 -12.03 -2.26 -17.17
N TRP A 438 -12.95 -3.04 -16.59
CA TRP A 438 -14.35 -2.64 -16.49
C TRP A 438 -14.53 -1.38 -15.63
N SER A 439 -13.72 -1.22 -14.57
CA SER A 439 -13.72 -0.02 -13.73
C SER A 439 -13.49 1.27 -14.53
N LEU A 440 -12.69 1.20 -15.60
CA LEU A 440 -12.44 2.36 -16.48
C LEU A 440 -13.68 2.79 -17.26
N LYS A 441 -14.53 1.84 -17.61
CA LYS A 441 -15.81 2.14 -18.26
C LYS A 441 -16.79 2.85 -17.32
N VAL A 442 -16.78 2.48 -16.04
CA VAL A 442 -17.62 3.08 -15.00
C VAL A 442 -17.13 4.49 -14.63
N LEU A 443 -15.81 4.70 -14.67
CA LEU A 443 -15.15 5.92 -14.21
C LEU A 443 -14.94 7.00 -15.28
N LYS A 444 -15.75 7.04 -16.34
CA LYS A 444 -15.60 7.92 -17.52
C LYS A 444 -15.13 9.37 -17.27
N SER A 445 -15.14 9.91 -16.06
CA SER A 445 -14.76 11.31 -15.83
C SER A 445 -14.43 11.69 -14.37
N SER A 446 -13.84 10.85 -13.55
CA SER A 446 -13.62 11.27 -12.18
C SER A 446 -12.37 12.13 -12.02
N SER A 447 -12.51 13.17 -11.26
CA SER A 447 -11.58 14.29 -11.15
C SER A 447 -10.41 14.09 -10.19
N SER A 448 -10.35 12.99 -9.40
CA SER A 448 -9.24 12.76 -8.48
C SER A 448 -8.68 11.34 -8.61
N GLN A 449 -7.35 11.25 -8.65
CA GLN A 449 -6.62 9.98 -8.77
C GLN A 449 -6.92 9.02 -7.61
N THR A 450 -7.01 9.55 -6.40
CA THR A 450 -7.32 8.76 -5.19
C THR A 450 -8.72 8.14 -5.27
N MET A 451 -9.70 8.90 -5.75
CA MET A 451 -11.06 8.40 -5.95
C MET A 451 -11.10 7.29 -7.01
N ASN A 452 -10.34 7.44 -8.09
CA ASN A 452 -10.25 6.41 -9.12
C ASN A 452 -9.68 5.10 -8.57
N GLN A 453 -8.66 5.18 -7.72
CA GLN A 453 -8.08 4.00 -7.08
C GLN A 453 -9.06 3.33 -6.12
N LEU A 454 -9.79 4.11 -5.30
CA LEU A 454 -10.81 3.57 -4.40
C LEU A 454 -11.95 2.88 -5.15
N VAL A 455 -12.46 3.50 -6.23
CA VAL A 455 -13.53 2.88 -7.04
C VAL A 455 -13.04 1.60 -7.72
N LYS A 456 -11.83 1.59 -8.26
CA LYS A 456 -11.23 0.37 -8.81
C LYS A 456 -11.16 -0.74 -7.77
N MET A 457 -10.68 -0.42 -6.57
CA MET A 457 -10.61 -1.35 -5.46
C MET A 457 -11.98 -1.94 -5.13
N LEU A 458 -13.00 -1.09 -5.00
CA LEU A 458 -14.37 -1.51 -4.72
C LEU A 458 -14.93 -2.43 -5.81
N ILE A 459 -14.75 -2.06 -7.07
CA ILE A 459 -15.24 -2.86 -8.20
C ILE A 459 -14.60 -4.24 -8.20
N ILE A 460 -13.30 -4.34 -7.93
CA ILE A 460 -12.59 -5.63 -7.88
C ILE A 460 -13.10 -6.47 -6.71
N ILE A 461 -13.30 -5.88 -5.53
CA ILE A 461 -13.84 -6.59 -4.36
C ILE A 461 -15.25 -7.10 -4.64
N VAL A 462 -16.13 -6.24 -5.16
CA VAL A 462 -17.50 -6.62 -5.52
C VAL A 462 -17.53 -7.72 -6.59
N ALA A 463 -16.61 -7.67 -7.54
CA ALA A 463 -16.47 -8.71 -8.57
C ALA A 463 -16.11 -10.09 -8.00
N ALA A 464 -15.43 -10.15 -6.86
CA ALA A 464 -15.06 -11.40 -6.20
C ALA A 464 -16.18 -12.00 -5.33
N ILE A 465 -17.18 -11.21 -4.94
CA ILE A 465 -18.28 -11.68 -4.07
C ILE A 465 -19.03 -12.90 -4.64
N PRO A 466 -19.44 -12.94 -5.92
CA PRO A 466 -20.18 -14.09 -6.45
C PRO A 466 -19.41 -15.40 -6.33
N SER A 467 -18.11 -15.39 -6.60
CA SER A 467 -17.28 -16.60 -6.52
C SER A 467 -17.15 -17.11 -5.09
N ILE A 468 -16.98 -16.20 -4.13
CA ILE A 468 -16.87 -16.53 -2.71
C ILE A 468 -18.20 -17.14 -2.21
N LEU A 469 -19.33 -16.51 -2.52
CA LEU A 469 -20.65 -16.99 -2.10
C LEU A 469 -20.97 -18.37 -2.68
N ILE A 470 -20.73 -18.55 -3.99
CA ILE A 470 -20.96 -19.85 -4.65
C ILE A 470 -19.98 -20.90 -4.10
N GLY A 471 -18.72 -20.55 -3.88
CA GLY A 471 -17.73 -21.45 -3.31
C GLY A 471 -18.10 -21.93 -1.91
N ILE A 472 -18.55 -21.02 -1.03
CA ILE A 472 -19.04 -21.35 0.31
C ILE A 472 -20.26 -22.27 0.22
N PHE A 473 -21.24 -21.95 -0.65
CA PHE A 473 -22.43 -22.76 -0.83
C PHE A 473 -22.08 -24.21 -1.24
N PHE A 474 -21.21 -24.37 -2.25
CA PHE A 474 -20.79 -25.70 -2.69
C PHE A 474 -20.03 -26.46 -1.60
N ASN A 475 -19.16 -25.79 -0.84
CA ASN A 475 -18.42 -26.42 0.25
C ASN A 475 -19.37 -26.95 1.36
N LEU A 476 -20.41 -26.15 1.69
CA LEU A 476 -21.43 -26.56 2.68
C LEU A 476 -22.32 -27.73 2.20
N VAL A 477 -22.61 -27.77 0.90
CA VAL A 477 -23.52 -28.81 0.36
C VAL A 477 -22.81 -30.14 0.11
N THR A 478 -21.55 -30.08 -0.38
CA THR A 478 -20.84 -31.29 -0.84
C THR A 478 -19.94 -31.93 0.20
N ASN A 479 -19.60 -31.21 1.28
CA ASN A 479 -18.60 -31.61 2.28
C ASN A 479 -17.24 -32.03 1.67
N ILE A 480 -16.94 -31.59 0.45
CA ILE A 480 -15.67 -31.84 -0.26
C ILE A 480 -14.94 -30.51 -0.38
N GLU A 481 -13.64 -30.52 -0.20
CA GLU A 481 -12.79 -29.34 -0.33
C GLU A 481 -12.62 -28.88 -1.79
N ILE A 482 -13.73 -28.59 -2.47
CA ILE A 482 -13.75 -28.14 -3.89
C ILE A 482 -13.78 -26.61 -4.00
N PHE A 483 -13.78 -25.89 -2.87
CA PHE A 483 -13.94 -24.43 -2.82
C PHE A 483 -13.08 -23.68 -3.87
N SER A 484 -11.78 -23.95 -3.91
CA SER A 484 -10.83 -23.25 -4.79
C SER A 484 -11.11 -23.47 -6.27
N PHE A 485 -11.51 -24.67 -6.66
CA PHE A 485 -11.85 -25.00 -8.06
C PHE A 485 -13.15 -24.31 -8.49
N VAL A 486 -14.17 -24.35 -7.65
CA VAL A 486 -15.46 -23.70 -7.92
C VAL A 486 -15.27 -22.18 -8.03
N CYS A 487 -14.57 -21.58 -7.07
CA CYS A 487 -14.23 -20.14 -7.11
C CYS A 487 -13.49 -19.79 -8.40
N SER A 488 -12.52 -20.60 -8.83
CA SER A 488 -11.75 -20.34 -10.06
C SER A 488 -12.65 -20.36 -11.30
N ILE A 489 -13.52 -21.33 -11.44
CA ILE A 489 -14.44 -21.43 -12.58
C ILE A 489 -15.40 -20.23 -12.60
N VAL A 490 -16.00 -19.89 -11.47
CA VAL A 490 -16.91 -18.73 -11.36
C VAL A 490 -16.17 -17.43 -11.70
N ASN A 491 -14.95 -17.25 -11.19
CA ASN A 491 -14.12 -16.10 -11.47
C ASN A 491 -13.82 -15.94 -12.96
N ILE A 492 -13.51 -17.05 -13.67
CA ILE A 492 -13.27 -17.03 -15.10
C ILE A 492 -14.54 -16.63 -15.87
N VAL A 493 -15.70 -17.15 -15.49
CA VAL A 493 -16.99 -16.81 -16.12
C VAL A 493 -17.29 -15.32 -15.93
N VAL A 494 -17.16 -14.80 -14.70
CA VAL A 494 -17.37 -13.38 -14.38
C VAL A 494 -16.36 -12.50 -15.14
N ALA A 495 -15.11 -12.93 -15.24
CA ALA A 495 -14.07 -12.24 -15.97
C ALA A 495 -14.37 -12.15 -17.47
N CYS A 496 -14.81 -13.24 -18.10
CA CYS A 496 -15.24 -13.23 -19.50
C CYS A 496 -16.39 -12.24 -19.73
N PHE A 497 -17.35 -12.20 -18.81
CA PHE A 497 -18.46 -11.23 -18.86
C PHE A 497 -17.96 -9.78 -18.78
N PHE A 498 -17.04 -9.45 -17.87
CA PHE A 498 -16.46 -8.11 -17.76
C PHE A 498 -15.66 -7.72 -18.99
N ILE A 499 -14.85 -8.62 -19.55
CA ILE A 499 -14.10 -8.38 -20.79
C ILE A 499 -15.07 -8.10 -21.94
N TYR A 500 -16.16 -8.88 -22.05
CA TYR A 500 -17.16 -8.68 -23.10
C TYR A 500 -17.87 -7.33 -23.02
N ILE A 501 -18.31 -6.93 -21.81
CA ILE A 501 -18.94 -5.62 -21.61
C ILE A 501 -17.96 -4.47 -21.85
N SER A 502 -16.68 -4.66 -21.53
CA SER A 502 -15.66 -3.63 -21.68
C SER A 502 -15.21 -3.38 -23.13
N LYS A 503 -15.65 -4.18 -24.09
CA LYS A 503 -15.27 -4.03 -25.52
C LYS A 503 -15.58 -2.62 -26.08
N GLY A 504 -16.62 -1.94 -25.56
CA GLY A 504 -16.98 -0.60 -25.98
C GLY A 504 -15.97 0.50 -25.61
N ILE A 505 -15.01 0.22 -24.72
CA ILE A 505 -13.96 1.20 -24.34
C ILE A 505 -13.01 1.47 -25.53
N ILE A 506 -12.81 0.49 -26.40
CA ILE A 506 -11.88 0.55 -27.55
C ILE A 506 -12.66 0.55 -28.88
N SER A 507 -13.95 0.84 -28.87
CA SER A 507 -14.71 1.01 -30.13
C SER A 507 -14.38 2.35 -30.78
N ASN A 508 -14.44 2.41 -32.10
CA ASN A 508 -14.18 3.64 -32.84
C ASN A 508 -15.22 4.74 -32.50
N ASP A 509 -16.40 4.35 -32.00
CA ASP A 509 -17.46 5.27 -31.59
C ASP A 509 -17.10 6.05 -30.32
N ALA A 510 -16.20 5.53 -29.47
CA ALA A 510 -15.70 6.23 -28.29
C ALA A 510 -14.87 7.49 -28.63
N PHE A 511 -14.48 7.67 -29.90
CA PHE A 511 -13.70 8.81 -30.40
C PHE A 511 -14.60 10.01 -30.81
N ILE A 512 -15.90 9.79 -30.96
CA ILE A 512 -16.84 10.78 -31.47
C ILE A 512 -17.57 11.53 -30.34
N GLU A 513 -17.47 11.02 -29.10
CA GLU A 513 -18.19 11.58 -27.93
C GLU A 513 -17.35 12.54 -27.05
N ASP A 514 -16.08 12.83 -27.39
CA ASP A 514 -15.22 13.85 -26.77
C ASP A 514 -15.04 15.06 -27.69
#